data_77c380a33a58333f8e0e24e6b6f1b0be
#
_entry.id   77c380a33a58333f8e0e24e6b6f1b0be
#
_cell.length_a   1.000
_cell.length_b   1.000
_cell.length_c   1.000
_cell.angle_alpha   90.00
_cell.angle_beta   90.00
_cell.angle_gamma   90.00
#
_symmetry.space_group_name_H-M   'P 1'
#
loop_
_entity.id
_entity.type
_entity.pdbx_description
1 polymer ?
#
loop_
_entity_poly.entity_id
_entity_poly.type
_entity_poly.pdbx_seq_one_letter_code
_entity_poly.pdbx_strand_id
1 'polypeptide(L)'
;QFLANVIRKEDILLKSNGGAYRSFCYVTDTASALLTILLNGESGVPYNISSKNSDVTIRNFAKAATEVFPERKLKLSFANKEDEAEPVLDYSEKTPEILSSKRLQSLGWIGRIDIKEGIRRAVLTMEERES
;
A
#
# COMPACT_ATOMS: atom_id res chain seq x y z
N GLN A 1 -11.21 2.59 2.99
CA GLN A 1 -11.83 2.15 4.25
C GLN A 1 -10.84 2.21 5.42
N PHE A 2 -9.64 1.56 5.37
CA PHE A 2 -8.68 1.53 6.48
C PHE A 2 -8.22 2.93 6.93
N LEU A 3 -7.88 3.82 6.00
CA LEU A 3 -7.50 5.19 6.35
C LEU A 3 -8.64 5.95 7.04
N ALA A 4 -9.88 5.74 6.62
CA ALA A 4 -11.04 6.34 7.27
C ALA A 4 -11.20 5.83 8.71
N ASN A 5 -10.94 4.53 8.97
CA ASN A 5 -10.93 4.00 10.34
C ASN A 5 -9.84 4.69 11.18
N VAL A 6 -8.63 4.86 10.62
CA VAL A 6 -7.53 5.55 11.33
C VAL A 6 -7.93 6.98 11.68
N ILE A 7 -8.53 7.75 10.74
CA ILE A 7 -8.99 9.12 10.96
C ILE A 7 -10.06 9.18 12.07
N ARG A 8 -11.04 8.28 12.03
CA ARG A 8 -12.11 8.20 13.06
C ARG A 8 -11.65 7.61 14.38
N LYS A 9 -10.40 7.16 14.47
CA LYS A 9 -9.85 6.45 15.64
C LYS A 9 -10.63 5.17 15.97
N GLU A 10 -11.04 4.45 14.93
CA GLU A 10 -11.78 3.19 15.00
C GLU A 10 -10.87 2.01 14.70
N ASP A 11 -11.08 0.89 15.36
CA ASP A 11 -10.38 -0.36 15.09
C ASP A 11 -10.63 -0.85 13.64
N ILE A 12 -9.69 -1.60 13.10
CA ILE A 12 -9.81 -2.17 11.76
C ILE A 12 -10.27 -3.63 11.87
N LEU A 13 -11.41 -3.93 11.25
CA LEU A 13 -11.95 -5.29 11.14
C LEU A 13 -11.73 -5.82 9.72
N LEU A 14 -10.97 -6.91 9.58
CA LEU A 14 -10.86 -7.67 8.34
C LEU A 14 -11.94 -8.75 8.27
N LYS A 15 -12.60 -8.84 7.10
CA LYS A 15 -13.63 -9.84 6.82
C LYS A 15 -13.08 -11.18 6.30
N SER A 16 -11.78 -11.26 6.12
CA SER A 16 -11.03 -12.44 5.65
C SER A 16 -9.62 -12.39 6.24
N ASN A 17 -8.82 -13.41 6.00
CA ASN A 17 -7.41 -13.47 6.46
C ASN A 17 -6.50 -12.37 5.88
N GLY A 18 -6.96 -11.64 4.86
CA GLY A 18 -6.22 -10.53 4.24
C GLY A 18 -4.98 -10.94 3.48
N GLY A 19 -4.88 -12.20 3.02
CA GLY A 19 -3.71 -12.74 2.34
C GLY A 19 -3.46 -12.23 0.91
N ALA A 20 -4.43 -11.55 0.30
CA ALA A 20 -4.28 -11.04 -1.05
C ALA A 20 -3.18 -9.96 -1.14
N TYR A 21 -2.22 -10.16 -2.05
CA TYR A 21 -1.17 -9.18 -2.35
C TYR A 21 -1.69 -8.01 -3.17
N ARG A 22 -1.13 -6.82 -2.90
CA ARG A 22 -1.36 -5.60 -3.68
C ARG A 22 -0.07 -4.80 -3.76
N SER A 23 0.16 -4.20 -4.92
CA SER A 23 1.23 -3.21 -5.12
C SER A 23 0.66 -1.82 -4.90
N PHE A 24 1.22 -1.09 -3.97
CA PHE A 24 0.82 0.28 -3.68
C PHE A 24 1.87 1.26 -4.20
N CYS A 25 1.42 2.47 -4.52
CA CYS A 25 2.30 3.59 -4.81
C CYS A 25 1.66 4.86 -4.25
N TYR A 26 2.44 5.63 -3.51
CA TYR A 26 1.92 6.90 -2.98
C TYR A 26 1.71 7.91 -4.12
N VAL A 27 0.70 8.75 -3.99
CA VAL A 27 0.23 9.64 -5.08
C VAL A 27 1.33 10.55 -5.64
N THR A 28 2.22 11.09 -4.80
CA THR A 28 3.32 11.95 -5.27
C THR A 28 4.38 11.17 -6.04
N ASP A 29 4.65 9.93 -5.63
CA ASP A 29 5.53 9.04 -6.37
C ASP A 29 4.90 8.66 -7.72
N THR A 30 3.58 8.39 -7.75
CA THR A 30 2.85 8.14 -8.99
C THR A 30 2.89 9.35 -9.92
N ALA A 31 2.68 10.56 -9.41
CA ALA A 31 2.76 11.79 -10.21
C ALA A 31 4.16 11.99 -10.80
N SER A 32 5.21 11.79 -10.01
CA SER A 32 6.60 11.87 -10.49
C SER A 32 6.92 10.80 -11.52
N ALA A 33 6.37 9.58 -11.37
CA ALA A 33 6.50 8.50 -12.35
C ALA A 33 5.88 8.88 -13.69
N LEU A 34 4.66 9.44 -13.67
CA LEU A 34 3.97 9.89 -14.89
C LEU A 34 4.76 10.99 -15.61
N LEU A 35 5.31 11.96 -14.88
CA LEU A 35 6.17 13.00 -15.46
C LEU A 35 7.46 12.41 -16.05
N THR A 36 8.08 11.45 -15.38
CA THR A 36 9.26 10.76 -15.90
C THR A 36 8.97 10.02 -17.20
N ILE A 37 7.83 9.32 -17.27
CA ILE A 37 7.38 8.62 -18.47
C ILE A 37 7.08 9.61 -19.60
N LEU A 38 6.42 10.72 -19.28
CA LEU A 38 6.07 11.75 -20.27
C LEU A 38 7.32 12.35 -20.92
N LEU A 39 8.40 12.58 -20.14
CA LEU A 39 9.61 13.25 -20.59
C LEU A 39 10.64 12.28 -21.22
N ASN A 40 10.72 11.05 -20.71
CA ASN A 40 11.80 10.11 -21.06
C ASN A 40 11.30 8.76 -21.56
N GLY A 41 9.98 8.52 -21.53
CA GLY A 41 9.41 7.25 -21.96
C GLY A 41 9.40 7.09 -23.47
N GLU A 42 9.42 5.85 -23.91
CA GLU A 42 9.29 5.47 -25.32
C GLU A 42 7.81 5.35 -25.69
N SER A 43 7.43 5.90 -26.84
CA SER A 43 6.04 5.87 -27.32
C SER A 43 5.56 4.44 -27.56
N GLY A 44 4.35 4.12 -27.10
CA GLY A 44 3.74 2.79 -27.23
C GLY A 44 4.27 1.73 -26.26
N VAL A 45 5.20 2.08 -25.37
CA VAL A 45 5.76 1.16 -24.37
C VAL A 45 5.04 1.28 -23.04
N PRO A 46 4.51 0.17 -22.44
CA PRO A 46 3.86 0.20 -21.13
C PRO A 46 4.90 0.24 -20.00
N TYR A 47 4.62 1.05 -18.99
CA TYR A 47 5.42 1.19 -17.76
C TYR A 47 4.58 0.89 -16.53
N ASN A 48 4.97 -0.10 -15.74
CA ASN A 48 4.37 -0.35 -14.44
C ASN A 48 4.92 0.63 -13.41
N ILE A 49 4.04 1.15 -12.55
CA ILE A 49 4.40 2.02 -11.44
C ILE A 49 4.22 1.23 -10.15
N SER A 50 5.32 0.90 -9.48
CA SER A 50 5.35 0.23 -8.19
C SER A 50 6.56 0.73 -7.41
N SER A 51 6.35 1.12 -6.16
CA SER A 51 7.42 1.56 -5.28
C SER A 51 8.08 0.35 -4.60
N LYS A 52 9.38 0.46 -4.33
CA LYS A 52 10.10 -0.58 -3.60
C LYS A 52 9.47 -0.77 -2.20
N ASN A 53 9.31 -2.04 -1.79
CA ASN A 53 8.72 -2.42 -0.50
C ASN A 53 7.25 -1.99 -0.31
N SER A 54 6.53 -1.76 -1.39
CA SER A 54 5.11 -1.40 -1.37
C SER A 54 4.19 -2.55 -1.84
N ASP A 55 4.76 -3.72 -2.06
CA ASP A 55 4.05 -4.97 -2.36
C ASP A 55 3.76 -5.68 -1.05
N VAL A 56 2.55 -5.55 -0.57
CA VAL A 56 2.13 -6.10 0.73
C VAL A 56 0.77 -6.77 0.64
N THR A 57 0.49 -7.68 1.57
CA THR A 57 -0.86 -8.23 1.73
C THR A 57 -1.80 -7.17 2.30
N ILE A 58 -3.10 -7.33 2.07
CA ILE A 58 -4.14 -6.49 2.69
C ILE A 58 -4.02 -6.50 4.22
N ARG A 59 -3.67 -7.67 4.80
CA ARG A 59 -3.40 -7.83 6.24
C ARG A 59 -2.24 -6.93 6.70
N ASN A 60 -1.12 -6.98 5.99
CA ASN A 60 0.06 -6.18 6.34
C ASN A 60 -0.18 -4.69 6.16
N PHE A 61 -0.96 -4.30 5.14
CA PHE A 61 -1.39 -2.91 4.98
C PHE A 61 -2.28 -2.47 6.15
N ALA A 62 -3.28 -3.27 6.54
CA ALA A 62 -4.15 -2.96 7.68
C ALA A 62 -3.35 -2.87 8.99
N LYS A 63 -2.40 -3.80 9.22
CA LYS A 63 -1.49 -3.76 10.36
C LYS A 63 -0.66 -2.48 10.37
N ALA A 64 -0.03 -2.13 9.25
CA ALA A 64 0.71 -0.88 9.14
C ALA A 64 -0.17 0.34 9.46
N ALA A 65 -1.43 0.35 9.01
CA ALA A 65 -2.37 1.44 9.29
C ALA A 65 -2.68 1.59 10.79
N THR A 66 -2.76 0.49 11.56
CA THR A 66 -2.96 0.57 13.02
C THR A 66 -1.70 1.03 13.78
N GLU A 67 -0.51 0.83 13.20
CA GLU A 67 0.77 1.12 13.85
C GLU A 67 1.30 2.54 13.58
N VAL A 68 0.85 3.20 12.51
CA VAL A 68 1.40 4.51 12.08
C VAL A 68 1.15 5.62 13.10
N PHE A 69 0.08 5.52 13.88
CA PHE A 69 -0.28 6.45 14.96
C PHE A 69 -0.45 5.69 16.29
N PRO A 70 0.65 5.31 16.96
CA PRO A 70 0.59 4.46 18.16
C PRO A 70 -0.22 5.08 19.30
N GLU A 71 -0.31 6.41 19.37
CA GLU A 71 -1.13 7.14 20.35
C GLU A 71 -2.63 6.88 20.18
N ARG A 72 -3.10 6.45 19.01
CA ARG A 72 -4.51 6.13 18.73
C ARG A 72 -4.91 4.76 19.26
N LYS A 73 -3.92 3.90 19.58
CA LYS A 73 -4.12 2.55 20.17
C LYS A 73 -5.08 1.66 19.38
N LEU A 74 -5.09 1.80 18.06
CA LEU A 74 -5.97 1.04 17.17
C LEU A 74 -5.58 -0.43 17.13
N LYS A 75 -6.58 -1.31 17.01
CA LYS A 75 -6.40 -2.75 16.91
C LYS A 75 -6.82 -3.27 15.55
N LEU A 76 -6.13 -4.32 15.11
CA LEU A 76 -6.55 -5.13 13.97
C LEU A 76 -7.26 -6.36 14.50
N SER A 77 -8.46 -6.62 14.03
CA SER A 77 -9.25 -7.79 14.35
C SER A 77 -9.77 -8.48 13.10
N PHE A 78 -10.23 -9.72 13.25
CA PHE A 78 -10.75 -10.54 12.16
C PHE A 78 -12.18 -10.96 12.48
N ALA A 79 -13.02 -11.05 11.44
CA ALA A 79 -14.42 -11.43 11.61
C ALA A 79 -14.55 -12.88 12.09
N ASN A 80 -13.66 -13.77 11.65
CA ASN A 80 -13.60 -15.17 12.06
C ASN A 80 -12.27 -15.46 12.75
N LYS A 81 -12.29 -16.29 13.80
CA LYS A 81 -11.06 -16.72 14.50
C LYS A 81 -10.07 -17.48 13.61
N GLU A 82 -10.58 -18.21 12.63
CA GLU A 82 -9.75 -18.94 11.66
C GLU A 82 -8.90 -18.00 10.79
N ASP A 83 -9.40 -16.78 10.55
CA ASP A 83 -8.71 -15.75 9.78
C ASP A 83 -7.57 -15.06 10.58
N GLU A 84 -7.49 -15.25 11.90
CA GLU A 84 -6.41 -14.71 12.74
C GLU A 84 -5.07 -15.39 12.45
N ALA A 85 -5.10 -16.66 12.06
CA ALA A 85 -3.89 -17.37 11.65
C ALA A 85 -3.26 -16.67 10.44
N GLU A 86 -1.91 -16.59 10.42
CA GLU A 86 -1.25 -16.03 9.25
C GLU A 86 -1.56 -16.89 8.03
N PRO A 87 -1.95 -16.28 6.90
CA PRO A 87 -2.21 -17.03 5.69
C PRO A 87 -0.94 -17.76 5.28
N VAL A 88 -1.04 -19.07 5.10
CA VAL A 88 0.03 -19.85 4.46
C VAL A 88 0.08 -19.34 3.01
N LEU A 89 1.10 -18.55 2.71
CA LEU A 89 1.33 -18.08 1.34
C LEU A 89 1.89 -19.24 0.54
N ASP A 90 1.00 -19.96 -0.11
CA ASP A 90 1.41 -21.00 -1.06
C ASP A 90 1.90 -20.33 -2.34
N TYR A 91 3.21 -20.18 -2.42
CA TYR A 91 3.88 -19.66 -3.61
C TYR A 91 3.95 -20.70 -4.76
N SER A 92 3.46 -21.93 -4.56
CA SER A 92 3.53 -22.99 -5.56
C SER A 92 2.48 -22.85 -6.66
N GLU A 93 1.31 -22.26 -6.37
CA GLU A 93 0.21 -22.14 -7.34
C GLU A 93 0.08 -20.78 -8.01
N LYS A 94 0.51 -19.69 -7.37
CA LYS A 94 0.56 -18.35 -7.98
C LYS A 94 1.69 -17.54 -7.34
N THR A 95 2.70 -17.26 -8.14
CA THR A 95 3.63 -16.16 -7.80
C THR A 95 2.78 -14.91 -7.55
N PRO A 96 2.90 -14.23 -6.39
CA PRO A 96 2.19 -12.98 -6.20
C PRO A 96 2.45 -12.08 -7.39
N GLU A 97 1.41 -11.53 -8.00
CA GLU A 97 1.54 -10.58 -9.11
C GLU A 97 2.17 -9.29 -8.58
N ILE A 98 3.49 -9.34 -8.36
CA ILE A 98 4.29 -8.20 -7.98
C ILE A 98 4.57 -7.41 -9.25
N LEU A 99 4.06 -6.19 -9.29
CA LEU A 99 4.31 -5.30 -10.41
C LEU A 99 5.80 -4.90 -10.46
N SER A 100 6.50 -5.36 -11.50
CA SER A 100 7.88 -4.96 -11.73
C SER A 100 7.96 -3.59 -12.36
N SER A 101 8.55 -2.62 -11.67
CA SER A 101 8.82 -1.26 -12.18
C SER A 101 10.21 -1.10 -12.81
N LYS A 102 10.92 -2.20 -13.13
CA LYS A 102 12.30 -2.15 -13.67
C LYS A 102 12.43 -1.27 -14.90
N ARG A 103 11.46 -1.33 -15.83
CA ARG A 103 11.46 -0.49 -17.02
C ARG A 103 11.35 1.00 -16.71
N LEU A 104 10.54 1.36 -15.74
CA LEU A 104 10.43 2.74 -15.26
C LEU A 104 11.70 3.18 -14.51
N GLN A 105 12.30 2.28 -13.72
CA GLN A 105 13.57 2.53 -13.04
C GLN A 105 14.72 2.79 -14.03
N SER A 106 14.71 2.13 -15.20
CA SER A 106 15.73 2.41 -16.25
C SER A 106 15.63 3.81 -16.83
N LEU A 107 14.49 4.51 -16.66
CA LEU A 107 14.34 5.93 -16.98
C LEU A 107 14.82 6.87 -15.86
N GLY A 108 15.38 6.33 -14.76
CA GLY A 108 15.88 7.09 -13.63
C GLY A 108 14.85 7.35 -12.52
N TRP A 109 13.63 6.80 -12.61
CA TRP A 109 12.62 6.96 -11.56
C TRP A 109 12.80 5.96 -10.42
N ILE A 110 12.65 6.43 -9.19
CA ILE A 110 12.64 5.61 -7.97
C ILE A 110 11.53 6.12 -7.06
N GLY A 111 10.58 5.24 -6.69
CA GLY A 111 9.60 5.53 -5.64
C GLY A 111 10.28 5.67 -4.29
N ARG A 112 9.93 6.71 -3.54
CA ARG A 112 10.61 7.12 -2.29
C ARG A 112 9.78 6.92 -1.05
N ILE A 113 8.46 6.85 -1.21
CA ILE A 113 7.51 6.78 -0.09
C ILE A 113 7.12 5.33 0.16
N ASP A 114 7.47 4.82 1.34
CA ASP A 114 7.06 3.49 1.79
C ASP A 114 5.60 3.48 2.28
N ILE A 115 5.08 2.28 2.59
CA ILE A 115 3.68 2.09 3.01
C ILE A 115 3.34 2.92 4.26
N LYS A 116 4.18 2.88 5.29
CA LYS A 116 3.88 3.56 6.57
C LYS A 116 3.88 5.07 6.39
N GLU A 117 4.87 5.60 5.72
CA GLU A 117 4.95 7.04 5.42
C GLU A 117 3.82 7.48 4.48
N GLY A 118 3.46 6.68 3.48
CA GLY A 118 2.33 6.94 2.61
C GLY A 118 0.99 6.99 3.36
N ILE A 119 0.75 6.03 4.26
CA ILE A 119 -0.43 6.02 5.13
C ILE A 119 -0.44 7.27 6.03
N ARG A 120 0.69 7.59 6.67
CA ARG A 120 0.81 8.73 7.56
C ARG A 120 0.47 10.04 6.85
N ARG A 121 1.07 10.30 5.71
CA ARG A 121 0.80 11.51 4.92
C ARG A 121 -0.65 11.59 4.46
N ALA A 122 -1.20 10.48 3.97
CA ALA A 122 -2.58 10.44 3.52
C ALA A 122 -3.57 10.77 4.65
N VAL A 123 -3.39 10.17 5.84
CA VAL A 123 -4.24 10.45 7.01
C VAL A 123 -4.15 11.92 7.40
N LEU A 124 -2.95 12.47 7.57
CA LEU A 124 -2.76 13.88 7.97
C LEU A 124 -3.40 14.84 6.96
N THR A 125 -3.19 14.61 5.66
CA THR A 125 -3.77 15.46 4.60
C THR A 125 -5.30 15.40 4.59
N MET A 126 -5.88 14.22 4.89
CA MET A 126 -7.34 14.08 4.94
C MET A 126 -7.93 14.75 6.19
N GLU A 127 -7.25 14.66 7.34
CA GLU A 127 -7.67 15.34 8.57
C GLU A 127 -7.63 16.87 8.44
N GLU A 128 -6.62 17.43 7.78
CA GLU A 128 -6.53 18.87 7.50
C GLU A 128 -7.70 19.37 6.63
N ARG A 129 -8.26 18.54 5.77
CA ARG A 129 -9.39 18.92 4.90
C ARG A 129 -10.75 18.83 5.59
N GLU A 130 -10.85 18.06 6.67
CA GLU A 130 -12.09 17.91 7.46
C GLU A 130 -12.15 18.93 8.63
N SER A 131 -11.06 19.66 8.88
CA SER A 131 -10.95 20.71 9.91
C SER A 131 -11.34 22.06 9.36
#